data_3a85c699c56ec5abe52fd81eaa7d9250
#
_entry.id   3a85c699c56ec5abe52fd81eaa7d9250
#
_cell.length_a   1.000
_cell.length_b   1.000
_cell.length_c   1.000
_cell.angle_alpha   90.00
_cell.angle_beta   90.00
_cell.angle_gamma   90.00
#
_symmetry.space_group_name_H-M   'P 1'
#
loop_
_entity.id
_entity.type
_entity.pdbx_description
1 polymer ?
#
loop_
_entity_poly.entity_id
_entity_poly.type
_entity_poly.pdbx_seq_one_letter_code
_entity_poly.pdbx_strand_id
1 'polypeptide(L)'
;AASDVYKRQSIHDALAGIPYEHIIILANTEEYGGGGIYNSYTLTTAHHPMFRPVVVHEFGHSFGGLADEYFYDNDVMTDTYPLDVEPWEQNISTRIDFTSKWKDMLAQGTPVPTPSSESGTYPVGVYEGASYSAKGIYRPADNCRMRTNEYPTFCPVCQRAICRVIEFYTE
;
A
#
# COMPACT_ATOMS: atom_id res chain seq x y z
N ALA A 1 11.71 -13.34 16.10
CA ALA A 1 10.95 -12.97 17.29
C ALA A 1 11.76 -12.15 18.30
N ALA A 2 12.68 -12.73 19.12
CA ALA A 2 13.42 -11.90 20.10
C ALA A 2 14.40 -10.93 19.43
N SER A 3 15.07 -11.31 18.34
CA SER A 3 16.00 -10.44 17.60
C SER A 3 15.31 -9.20 17.03
N ASP A 4 14.04 -9.27 16.69
CA ASP A 4 13.31 -8.15 16.11
C ASP A 4 12.93 -7.10 17.16
N VAL A 5 12.63 -7.53 18.37
CA VAL A 5 12.39 -6.62 19.51
C VAL A 5 13.64 -5.82 19.84
N TYR A 6 14.82 -6.46 19.91
CA TYR A 6 16.08 -5.76 20.16
C TYR A 6 16.44 -4.77 19.04
N LYS A 7 16.20 -5.12 17.79
CA LYS A 7 16.45 -4.21 16.65
C LYS A 7 15.54 -2.98 16.70
N ARG A 8 14.25 -3.16 17.03
CA ARG A 8 13.32 -2.04 17.21
C ARG A 8 13.75 -1.15 18.37
N GLN A 9 14.12 -1.73 19.51
CA GLN A 9 14.62 -0.96 20.67
C GLN A 9 15.83 -0.11 20.28
N SER A 10 16.80 -0.67 19.54
CA SER A 10 17.98 0.07 19.09
C SER A 10 17.65 1.26 18.20
N ILE A 11 16.60 1.17 17.36
CA ILE A 11 16.13 2.30 16.55
C ILE A 11 15.55 3.39 17.45
N HIS A 12 14.69 3.03 18.40
CA HIS A 12 14.08 3.98 19.32
C HIS A 12 15.14 4.63 20.23
N ASP A 13 16.13 3.88 20.69
CA ASP A 13 17.23 4.40 21.51
C ASP A 13 18.08 5.41 20.72
N ALA A 14 18.36 5.12 19.43
CA ALA A 14 19.10 6.04 18.56
C ALA A 14 18.33 7.34 18.25
N LEU A 15 17.01 7.32 18.32
CA LEU A 15 16.13 8.45 18.06
C LEU A 15 15.63 9.12 19.35
N ALA A 16 16.08 8.66 20.53
CA ALA A 16 15.64 9.20 21.79
C ALA A 16 15.94 10.72 21.88
N GLY A 17 14.89 11.51 22.13
CA GLY A 17 14.99 12.97 22.20
C GLY A 17 14.98 13.71 20.85
N ILE A 18 14.83 13.01 19.73
CA ILE A 18 14.63 13.60 18.40
C ILE A 18 13.14 13.55 18.07
N PRO A 19 12.45 14.69 17.85
CA PRO A 19 11.07 14.65 17.38
C PRO A 19 11.00 14.15 15.93
N TYR A 20 10.12 13.19 15.67
CA TYR A 20 9.87 12.66 14.31
C TYR A 20 8.44 12.15 14.18
N GLU A 21 7.87 12.25 13.01
CA GLU A 21 6.58 11.66 12.62
C GLU A 21 6.76 10.34 11.89
N HIS A 22 7.90 10.17 11.19
CA HIS A 22 8.16 8.96 10.42
C HIS A 22 9.66 8.63 10.38
N ILE A 23 9.98 7.33 10.31
CA ILE A 23 11.35 6.82 10.27
C ILE A 23 11.60 6.16 8.91
N ILE A 24 12.69 6.55 8.23
CA ILE A 24 13.16 5.86 7.03
C ILE A 24 14.52 5.25 7.33
N ILE A 25 14.62 3.92 7.23
CA ILE A 25 15.84 3.15 7.46
C ILE A 25 16.47 2.82 6.11
N LEU A 26 17.68 3.31 5.87
CA LEU A 26 18.46 3.04 4.68
C LEU A 26 19.50 1.96 4.96
N ALA A 27 19.24 0.73 4.52
CA ALA A 27 20.20 -0.36 4.66
C ALA A 27 21.35 -0.20 3.66
N ASN A 28 22.57 -0.22 4.15
CA ASN A 28 23.80 -0.08 3.33
C ASN A 28 24.11 -1.41 2.63
N THR A 29 23.35 -1.74 1.59
CA THR A 29 23.51 -2.97 0.80
C THR A 29 23.03 -2.74 -0.63
N GLU A 30 23.53 -3.56 -1.57
CA GLU A 30 23.10 -3.63 -2.97
C GLU A 30 21.99 -4.68 -3.19
N GLU A 31 21.66 -5.49 -2.19
CA GLU A 31 20.62 -6.51 -2.31
C GLU A 31 19.24 -5.85 -2.45
N TYR A 32 18.38 -6.40 -3.32
CA TYR A 32 17.00 -5.96 -3.45
C TYR A 32 16.22 -6.23 -2.16
N GLY A 33 15.53 -5.22 -1.66
CA GLY A 33 14.65 -5.39 -0.50
C GLY A 33 14.02 -4.09 -0.03
N GLY A 34 12.92 -4.23 0.66
CA GLY A 34 12.18 -3.15 1.32
C GLY A 34 11.21 -3.73 2.34
N GLY A 35 10.57 -2.84 3.09
CA GLY A 35 9.51 -3.18 4.04
C GLY A 35 8.91 -1.93 4.66
N GLY A 36 7.59 -1.81 4.61
CA GLY A 36 6.84 -0.75 5.25
C GLY A 36 6.01 -1.28 6.41
N ILE A 37 6.29 -0.83 7.62
CA ILE A 37 5.49 -1.18 8.80
C ILE A 37 4.64 0.03 9.19
N TYR A 38 3.33 -0.13 9.05
CA TYR A 38 2.38 0.95 9.31
C TYR A 38 2.61 1.61 10.68
N ASN A 39 2.60 2.93 10.68
CA ASN A 39 2.84 3.77 11.86
C ASN A 39 4.13 3.44 12.60
N SER A 40 5.18 2.96 11.89
CA SER A 40 6.46 2.61 12.49
C SER A 40 7.63 3.08 11.63
N TYR A 41 7.97 2.39 10.56
CA TYR A 41 9.08 2.77 9.71
C TYR A 41 8.96 2.27 8.28
N THR A 42 9.69 2.93 7.38
CA THR A 42 10.03 2.46 6.04
C THR A 42 11.44 1.89 6.06
N LEU A 43 11.65 0.69 5.55
CA LEU A 43 12.98 0.11 5.32
C LEU A 43 13.21 -0.02 3.81
N THR A 44 14.41 0.31 3.35
CA THR A 44 14.83 0.09 1.96
C THR A 44 16.35 -0.04 1.86
N THR A 45 16.83 -0.51 0.71
CA THR A 45 18.27 -0.71 0.45
C THR A 45 18.82 0.47 -0.34
N ALA A 46 19.93 1.09 0.15
CA ALA A 46 20.40 2.37 -0.38
C ALA A 46 21.08 2.27 -1.75
N HIS A 47 21.67 1.12 -2.09
CA HIS A 47 22.52 0.98 -3.29
C HIS A 47 21.93 0.14 -4.42
N HIS A 48 20.73 -0.44 -4.22
CA HIS A 48 20.07 -1.18 -5.28
C HIS A 48 19.51 -0.21 -6.35
N PRO A 49 19.57 -0.53 -7.67
CA PRO A 49 19.03 0.34 -8.73
C PRO A 49 17.53 0.69 -8.56
N MET A 50 16.75 -0.20 -7.95
CA MET A 50 15.32 0.00 -7.67
C MET A 50 15.05 0.75 -6.34
N PHE A 51 16.06 1.34 -5.71
CA PHE A 51 15.92 2.09 -4.46
C PHE A 51 14.75 3.10 -4.49
N ARG A 52 14.71 3.95 -5.52
CA ARG A 52 13.71 5.04 -5.60
C ARG A 52 12.27 4.54 -5.67
N PRO A 53 11.90 3.61 -6.58
CA PRO A 53 10.54 3.09 -6.59
C PRO A 53 10.20 2.29 -5.33
N VAL A 54 11.13 1.52 -4.78
CA VAL A 54 10.90 0.71 -3.58
C VAL A 54 10.64 1.59 -2.35
N VAL A 55 11.47 2.61 -2.09
CA VAL A 55 11.24 3.48 -0.93
C VAL A 55 9.86 4.17 -0.97
N VAL A 56 9.40 4.57 -2.15
CA VAL A 56 8.07 5.20 -2.31
C VAL A 56 6.96 4.18 -2.09
N HIS A 57 7.10 2.95 -2.58
CA HIS A 57 6.16 1.86 -2.33
C HIS A 57 6.05 1.55 -0.83
N GLU A 58 7.19 1.33 -0.17
CA GLU A 58 7.23 1.00 1.26
C GLU A 58 6.73 2.17 2.16
N PHE A 59 6.94 3.41 1.71
CA PHE A 59 6.35 4.58 2.35
C PHE A 59 4.81 4.58 2.22
N GLY A 60 4.27 4.08 1.12
CA GLY A 60 2.83 3.86 0.95
C GLY A 60 2.26 2.96 2.04
N HIS A 61 2.95 1.87 2.41
CA HIS A 61 2.56 1.01 3.53
C HIS A 61 2.73 1.71 4.88
N SER A 62 3.93 2.18 5.16
CA SER A 62 4.33 2.61 6.50
C SER A 62 3.70 3.93 6.94
N PHE A 63 3.57 4.89 6.04
CA PHE A 63 2.95 6.20 6.29
C PHE A 63 1.48 6.23 5.86
N GLY A 64 1.18 5.77 4.64
CA GLY A 64 -0.16 5.84 4.07
C GLY A 64 -1.13 4.75 4.53
N GLY A 65 -0.65 3.71 5.20
CA GLY A 65 -1.45 2.56 5.60
C GLY A 65 -2.08 1.83 4.41
N LEU A 66 -1.37 1.78 3.29
CA LEU A 66 -1.84 1.16 2.06
C LEU A 66 -1.46 -0.31 2.01
N ALA A 67 -2.32 -1.14 1.43
CA ALA A 67 -2.04 -2.52 1.11
C ALA A 67 -1.35 -2.66 -0.26
N ASP A 68 -0.74 -3.82 -0.49
CA ASP A 68 -0.28 -4.22 -1.82
C ASP A 68 -1.46 -4.39 -2.79
N GLU A 69 -1.33 -3.86 -4.00
CA GLU A 69 -2.35 -4.00 -5.06
C GLU A 69 -1.99 -5.09 -6.08
N TYR A 70 -0.86 -5.78 -5.90
CA TYR A 70 -0.50 -6.93 -6.74
C TYR A 70 -1.11 -8.24 -6.22
N PHE A 71 -1.17 -9.22 -7.09
CA PHE A 71 -1.68 -10.56 -6.82
C PHE A 71 -0.92 -11.59 -7.67
N TYR A 72 -1.10 -12.85 -7.35
CA TYR A 72 -0.51 -13.98 -8.07
C TYR A 72 -1.60 -14.87 -8.63
N ASP A 73 -1.47 -15.30 -9.89
CA ASP A 73 -2.48 -16.13 -10.59
C ASP A 73 -2.68 -17.51 -9.94
N ASN A 74 -1.72 -17.97 -9.13
CA ASN A 74 -1.71 -19.31 -8.55
C ASN A 74 -2.22 -19.36 -7.10
N ASP A 75 -2.90 -18.35 -6.60
CA ASP A 75 -3.51 -18.28 -5.25
C ASP A 75 -2.62 -18.85 -4.12
N VAL A 76 -1.33 -18.51 -4.12
CA VAL A 76 -0.35 -19.05 -3.16
C VAL A 76 -0.59 -18.52 -1.74
N MET A 77 -1.40 -17.44 -1.60
CA MET A 77 -1.69 -16.79 -0.31
C MET A 77 -3.18 -16.43 -0.19
N THR A 78 -4.04 -17.44 -0.21
CA THR A 78 -5.51 -17.27 -0.21
C THR A 78 -6.11 -16.74 1.10
N ASP A 79 -5.35 -16.74 2.21
CA ASP A 79 -5.87 -16.44 3.55
C ASP A 79 -5.36 -15.12 4.13
N THR A 80 -4.96 -14.15 3.28
CA THR A 80 -4.43 -12.87 3.78
C THR A 80 -5.52 -12.02 4.43
N TYR A 81 -6.72 -12.02 3.86
CA TYR A 81 -7.89 -11.29 4.37
C TYR A 81 -9.14 -12.18 4.40
N PRO A 82 -9.92 -12.15 5.47
CA PRO A 82 -11.26 -12.75 5.47
C PRO A 82 -12.15 -12.03 4.45
N LEU A 83 -12.83 -12.79 3.58
CA LEU A 83 -13.66 -12.20 2.53
C LEU A 83 -15.02 -11.67 3.03
N ASP A 84 -15.37 -11.94 4.28
CA ASP A 84 -16.58 -11.49 4.98
C ASP A 84 -16.36 -10.23 5.83
N VAL A 85 -15.13 -9.68 5.81
CA VAL A 85 -14.75 -8.45 6.52
C VAL A 85 -14.18 -7.43 5.53
N GLU A 86 -14.53 -6.16 5.69
CA GLU A 86 -13.91 -5.09 4.92
C GLU A 86 -12.52 -4.78 5.49
N PRO A 87 -11.44 -4.83 4.69
CA PRO A 87 -10.09 -4.45 5.12
C PRO A 87 -10.04 -3.00 5.63
N TRP A 88 -9.17 -2.70 6.59
CA TRP A 88 -9.02 -1.33 7.07
C TRP A 88 -8.24 -0.44 6.09
N GLU A 89 -7.37 -1.00 5.27
CA GLU A 89 -6.58 -0.29 4.28
C GLU A 89 -7.49 0.35 3.23
N GLN A 90 -7.21 1.60 2.90
CA GLN A 90 -8.13 2.41 2.09
C GLN A 90 -8.11 2.08 0.59
N ASN A 91 -7.08 1.38 0.12
CA ASN A 91 -6.87 1.06 -1.29
C ASN A 91 -7.22 -0.39 -1.68
N ILE A 92 -7.77 -1.17 -0.77
CA ILE A 92 -8.32 -2.50 -1.08
C ILE A 92 -9.72 -2.65 -0.49
N SER A 93 -10.51 -3.57 -1.05
CA SER A 93 -11.89 -3.82 -0.61
C SER A 93 -12.31 -5.24 -0.90
N THR A 94 -13.04 -5.86 0.02
CA THR A 94 -13.83 -7.09 -0.19
C THR A 94 -15.25 -6.77 -0.69
N ARG A 95 -15.62 -5.50 -0.76
CA ARG A 95 -16.94 -4.94 -1.08
C ARG A 95 -18.03 -5.22 -0.04
N ILE A 96 -17.67 -5.69 1.13
CA ILE A 96 -18.62 -5.88 2.25
C ILE A 96 -19.13 -4.52 2.74
N ASP A 97 -18.24 -3.54 2.89
CA ASP A 97 -18.62 -2.14 3.14
C ASP A 97 -17.91 -1.19 2.17
N PHE A 98 -18.21 -1.32 0.88
CA PHE A 98 -17.57 -0.51 -0.15
C PHE A 98 -17.89 0.99 -0.02
N THR A 99 -18.93 1.37 0.70
CA THR A 99 -19.25 2.79 0.94
C THR A 99 -18.21 3.50 1.80
N SER A 100 -17.51 2.80 2.66
CA SER A 100 -16.40 3.32 3.46
C SER A 100 -15.09 3.51 2.69
N LYS A 101 -15.02 3.05 1.43
CA LYS A 101 -13.82 3.03 0.60
C LYS A 101 -13.79 4.19 -0.40
N TRP A 102 -13.71 3.89 -1.69
CA TRP A 102 -13.62 4.89 -2.76
C TRP A 102 -14.86 4.94 -3.67
N LYS A 103 -16.00 4.49 -3.19
CA LYS A 103 -17.24 4.49 -3.96
C LYS A 103 -17.62 5.88 -4.46
N ASP A 104 -17.34 6.89 -3.67
CA ASP A 104 -17.55 8.30 -3.98
C ASP A 104 -16.65 8.87 -5.10
N MET A 105 -15.56 8.16 -5.43
CA MET A 105 -14.64 8.54 -6.50
C MET A 105 -14.94 7.87 -7.83
N LEU A 106 -15.92 6.96 -7.88
CA LEU A 106 -16.30 6.32 -9.13
C LEU A 106 -17.05 7.28 -10.04
N ALA A 107 -16.67 7.31 -11.32
CA ALA A 107 -17.43 8.01 -12.34
C ALA A 107 -18.82 7.38 -12.50
N GLN A 108 -19.79 8.17 -12.94
CA GLN A 108 -21.13 7.65 -13.24
C GLN A 108 -21.04 6.55 -14.30
N GLY A 109 -21.67 5.42 -14.05
CA GLY A 109 -21.68 4.28 -14.96
C GLY A 109 -20.49 3.35 -14.85
N THR A 110 -19.54 3.59 -13.91
CA THR A 110 -18.43 2.64 -13.66
C THR A 110 -18.96 1.27 -13.28
N PRO A 111 -18.63 0.19 -14.04
CA PRO A 111 -19.01 -1.16 -13.68
C PRO A 111 -18.38 -1.60 -12.35
N VAL A 112 -19.12 -2.35 -11.54
CA VAL A 112 -18.62 -2.93 -10.29
C VAL A 112 -18.93 -4.44 -10.26
N PRO A 113 -17.92 -5.32 -10.42
CA PRO A 113 -16.50 -5.07 -10.69
C PRO A 113 -16.23 -4.39 -12.05
N THR A 114 -15.09 -3.69 -12.13
CA THR A 114 -14.63 -3.05 -13.35
C THR A 114 -13.75 -4.02 -14.15
N PRO A 115 -14.06 -4.34 -15.42
CA PRO A 115 -13.19 -5.16 -16.25
C PRO A 115 -11.85 -4.46 -16.51
N SER A 116 -10.73 -5.20 -16.43
CA SER A 116 -9.40 -4.64 -16.72
C SER A 116 -9.26 -4.09 -18.14
N SER A 117 -10.03 -4.61 -19.09
CA SER A 117 -10.11 -4.09 -20.47
C SER A 117 -10.66 -2.66 -20.55
N GLU A 118 -11.35 -2.19 -19.50
CA GLU A 118 -11.96 -0.86 -19.44
C GLU A 118 -11.13 0.13 -18.59
N SER A 119 -9.89 -0.23 -18.21
CA SER A 119 -9.02 0.62 -17.38
C SER A 119 -8.69 1.98 -17.99
N GLY A 120 -8.68 2.08 -19.31
CA GLY A 120 -8.54 3.36 -20.04
C GLY A 120 -9.76 4.27 -19.92
N THR A 121 -10.95 3.70 -19.73
CA THR A 121 -12.21 4.44 -19.56
C THR A 121 -12.44 4.81 -18.09
N TYR A 122 -12.11 3.91 -17.17
CA TYR A 122 -12.33 4.10 -15.73
C TYR A 122 -11.00 4.09 -14.97
N PRO A 123 -10.27 5.20 -14.91
CA PRO A 123 -8.99 5.27 -14.20
C PRO A 123 -9.13 5.02 -12.68
N VAL A 124 -10.32 5.25 -12.12
CA VAL A 124 -10.75 4.76 -10.81
C VAL A 124 -11.91 3.81 -11.01
N GLY A 125 -11.75 2.56 -10.62
CA GLY A 125 -12.73 1.50 -10.76
C GLY A 125 -12.73 0.55 -9.55
N VAL A 126 -13.18 -0.69 -9.76
CA VAL A 126 -13.18 -1.77 -8.77
C VAL A 126 -12.62 -3.02 -9.45
N TYR A 127 -11.30 -3.09 -9.56
CA TYR A 127 -10.57 -4.12 -10.29
C TYR A 127 -10.28 -5.32 -9.41
N GLU A 128 -10.70 -6.51 -9.80
CA GLU A 128 -10.44 -7.72 -9.02
C GLU A 128 -8.96 -8.09 -9.02
N GLY A 129 -8.48 -8.58 -7.88
CA GLY A 129 -7.10 -8.97 -7.64
C GLY A 129 -6.32 -7.89 -6.88
N ALA A 130 -5.98 -8.17 -5.61
CA ALA A 130 -5.14 -7.36 -4.72
C ALA A 130 -4.69 -8.20 -3.52
N SER A 131 -3.74 -7.69 -2.73
CA SER A 131 -3.25 -8.32 -1.50
C SER A 131 -2.90 -9.79 -1.67
N TYR A 132 -2.15 -10.09 -2.72
CA TYR A 132 -1.68 -11.44 -3.10
C TYR A 132 -2.79 -12.38 -3.61
N SER A 133 -4.06 -12.00 -3.49
CA SER A 133 -5.21 -12.81 -3.91
C SER A 133 -5.73 -12.37 -5.28
N ALA A 134 -5.90 -13.33 -6.20
CA ALA A 134 -6.46 -13.09 -7.53
C ALA A 134 -7.97 -12.85 -7.50
N LYS A 135 -8.66 -13.29 -6.43
CA LYS A 135 -10.13 -13.27 -6.31
C LYS A 135 -10.61 -12.72 -4.97
N GLY A 136 -11.77 -12.08 -5.01
CA GLY A 136 -12.49 -11.64 -3.82
C GLY A 136 -12.00 -10.34 -3.19
N ILE A 137 -10.79 -9.87 -3.55
CA ILE A 137 -10.24 -8.59 -3.10
C ILE A 137 -10.07 -7.70 -4.32
N TYR A 138 -10.42 -6.44 -4.16
CA TYR A 138 -10.47 -5.46 -5.25
C TYR A 138 -9.56 -4.28 -4.96
N ARG A 139 -8.98 -3.71 -6.03
CA ARG A 139 -8.14 -2.51 -6.01
C ARG A 139 -8.77 -1.38 -6.82
N PRO A 140 -8.38 -0.12 -6.59
CA PRO A 140 -9.05 1.04 -7.19
C PRO A 140 -8.63 1.35 -8.63
N ALA A 141 -7.45 0.87 -9.06
CA ALA A 141 -6.92 1.18 -10.37
C ALA A 141 -6.24 -0.04 -10.99
N ASP A 142 -6.15 -0.06 -12.32
CA ASP A 142 -5.43 -1.13 -13.00
C ASP A 142 -3.93 -1.05 -12.69
N ASN A 143 -3.35 0.15 -12.63
CA ASN A 143 -1.96 0.39 -12.28
C ASN A 143 -1.79 1.44 -11.19
N CYS A 144 -0.84 1.18 -10.29
CA CYS A 144 -0.52 2.02 -9.14
C CYS A 144 0.91 1.71 -8.65
N ARG A 145 1.54 2.66 -7.93
CA ARG A 145 2.79 2.39 -7.20
C ARG A 145 2.65 1.22 -6.22
N MET A 146 1.48 1.03 -5.63
CA MET A 146 1.23 -0.11 -4.72
C MET A 146 1.04 -1.45 -5.45
N ARG A 147 0.98 -1.45 -6.79
CA ARG A 147 0.91 -2.67 -7.61
C ARG A 147 2.24 -3.03 -8.24
N THR A 148 2.99 -2.04 -8.73
CA THR A 148 4.25 -2.30 -9.44
C THR A 148 5.23 -1.14 -9.30
N ASN A 149 6.50 -1.48 -9.25
CA ASN A 149 7.59 -0.50 -9.20
C ASN A 149 7.84 0.24 -10.52
N GLU A 150 7.32 -0.25 -11.63
CA GLU A 150 7.41 0.42 -12.94
C GLU A 150 6.41 1.59 -13.06
N TYR A 151 5.28 1.54 -12.36
CA TYR A 151 4.31 2.62 -12.40
C TYR A 151 4.77 3.80 -11.52
N PRO A 152 4.87 5.03 -12.07
CA PRO A 152 5.61 6.11 -11.42
C PRO A 152 4.87 6.77 -10.24
N THR A 153 3.54 6.60 -10.14
CA THR A 153 2.70 7.35 -9.19
C THR A 153 1.74 6.46 -8.42
N PHE A 154 1.26 6.96 -7.29
CA PHE A 154 0.09 6.42 -6.62
C PHE A 154 -1.18 6.72 -7.42
N CYS A 155 -2.14 5.80 -7.44
CA CYS A 155 -3.45 6.04 -8.01
C CYS A 155 -4.24 7.09 -7.18
N PRO A 156 -5.32 7.68 -7.71
CA PRO A 156 -6.06 8.73 -7.02
C PRO A 156 -6.57 8.34 -5.61
N VAL A 157 -6.95 7.08 -5.42
CA VAL A 157 -7.40 6.58 -4.11
C VAL A 157 -6.26 6.53 -3.11
N CYS A 158 -5.10 5.99 -3.51
CA CYS A 158 -3.90 5.97 -2.69
C CYS A 158 -3.41 7.39 -2.35
N GLN A 159 -3.45 8.32 -3.32
CA GLN A 159 -3.14 9.73 -3.09
C GLN A 159 -4.07 10.33 -2.03
N ARG A 160 -5.39 10.10 -2.13
CA ARG A 160 -6.36 10.58 -1.14
C ARG A 160 -6.06 10.03 0.26
N ALA A 161 -5.73 8.75 0.37
CA ALA A 161 -5.38 8.17 1.66
C ALA A 161 -4.14 8.81 2.28
N ILE A 162 -3.08 9.03 1.50
CA ILE A 162 -1.85 9.71 1.94
C ILE A 162 -2.15 11.17 2.33
N CYS A 163 -2.92 11.90 1.52
CA CYS A 163 -3.29 13.30 1.82
C CYS A 163 -4.03 13.42 3.16
N ARG A 164 -4.96 12.51 3.45
CA ARG A 164 -5.66 12.49 4.75
C ARG A 164 -4.72 12.32 5.95
N VAL A 165 -3.66 11.52 5.80
CA VAL A 165 -2.64 11.38 6.85
C VAL A 165 -1.83 12.67 6.99
N ILE A 166 -1.45 13.30 5.87
CA ILE A 166 -0.73 14.59 5.90
C ILE A 166 -1.60 15.66 6.57
N GLU A 167 -2.85 15.78 6.19
CA GLU A 167 -3.81 16.73 6.79
C GLU A 167 -3.91 16.52 8.31
N PHE A 168 -4.02 15.27 8.77
CA PHE A 168 -4.07 14.95 10.20
C PHE A 168 -2.83 15.46 10.98
N TYR A 169 -1.65 15.46 10.37
CA TYR A 169 -0.42 15.95 11.03
C TYR A 169 -0.20 17.46 10.89
N THR A 170 -0.95 18.15 10.03
CA THR A 170 -0.73 19.56 9.71
C THR A 170 -1.85 20.49 10.19
N GLU A 171 -2.98 19.95 10.64
CA GLU A 171 -4.06 20.67 11.32
C GLU A 171 -3.81 20.76 12.84
#